data_3e46a5521a7e6065cb7d1a8a2ea6e53b
#
_entry.id   3e46a5521a7e6065cb7d1a8a2ea6e53b
#
_cell.length_a   1.000
_cell.length_b   1.000
_cell.length_c   1.000
_cell.angle_alpha   90.00
_cell.angle_beta   90.00
_cell.angle_gamma   90.00
#
_symmetry.space_group_name_H-M   'P 1'
#
loop_
_entity.id
_entity.type
_entity.pdbx_description
1 polymer ?
#
loop_
_entity_poly.entity_id
_entity_poly.type
_entity_poly.pdbx_seq_one_letter_code
_entity_poly.pdbx_strand_id
1 'polypeptide(L)' 'MSKYSEEFKLKVVNYYMHNNYSWEYVSKQFNIPSCTTVRKWARKYQEHGVKGLKRNPKTS' A
#
# COMPACT_ATOMS: atom_id res chain seq x y z
N MET A 1 -6.62 11.55 -9.92
CA MET A 1 -6.12 11.88 -8.71
C MET A 1 -6.11 10.74 -7.78
N SER A 2 -5.06 10.57 -7.03
CA SER A 2 -4.94 9.49 -6.13
C SER A 2 -5.71 9.78 -4.87
N LYS A 3 -6.44 8.83 -4.36
CA LYS A 3 -7.17 9.02 -3.16
C LYS A 3 -6.26 8.92 -1.96
N TYR A 4 -5.12 8.28 -2.09
CA TYR A 4 -4.19 8.07 -0.98
C TYR A 4 -2.81 8.60 -1.34
N SER A 5 -2.14 9.22 -0.36
CA SER A 5 -0.81 9.74 -0.62
C SER A 5 0.22 8.62 -0.56
N GLU A 6 1.43 8.91 -1.03
CA GLU A 6 2.51 7.95 -0.98
C GLU A 6 2.84 7.59 0.45
N GLU A 7 2.84 8.57 1.32
CA GLU A 7 3.15 8.32 2.71
C GLU A 7 2.12 7.40 3.34
N PHE A 8 0.87 7.58 2.99
CA PHE A 8 -0.18 6.74 3.53
C PHE A 8 0.01 5.30 3.05
N LYS A 9 0.31 5.14 1.76
CA LYS A 9 0.52 3.81 1.21
C LYS A 9 1.68 3.11 1.90
N LEU A 10 2.77 3.84 2.09
CA LEU A 10 3.94 3.28 2.72
C LEU A 10 3.65 2.89 4.16
N LYS A 11 2.88 3.71 4.86
CA LYS A 11 2.52 3.42 6.23
C LYS A 11 1.71 2.12 6.31
N VAL A 12 0.75 1.97 5.40
CA VAL A 12 -0.09 0.79 5.37
C VAL A 12 0.74 -0.47 5.08
N VAL A 13 1.63 -0.38 4.11
CA VAL A 13 2.47 -1.51 3.73
C VAL A 13 3.42 -1.90 4.86
N ASN A 14 4.01 -0.90 5.52
CA ASN A 14 4.91 -1.18 6.62
C ASN A 14 4.16 -1.84 7.77
N TYR A 15 2.97 -1.38 8.06
CA TYR A 15 2.16 -1.95 9.12
C TYR A 15 1.86 -3.43 8.80
N TYR A 16 1.52 -3.69 7.55
CA TYR A 16 1.22 -5.02 7.09
C TYR A 16 2.45 -5.94 7.22
N MET A 17 3.60 -5.48 6.76
CA MET A 17 4.77 -6.31 6.76
C MET A 17 5.42 -6.49 8.12
N HIS A 18 5.49 -5.42 8.89
CA HIS A 18 6.17 -5.50 10.18
C HIS A 18 5.41 -6.32 11.21
N ASN A 19 4.09 -6.39 11.09
CA ASN A 19 3.29 -7.07 12.07
C ASN A 19 2.72 -8.39 11.58
N ASN A 20 3.01 -8.77 10.37
CA ASN A 20 2.51 -10.01 9.79
C ASN A 20 0.99 -10.10 9.81
N TYR A 21 0.32 -8.98 9.70
CA TYR A 21 -1.13 -8.99 9.66
C TYR A 21 -1.58 -9.32 8.22
N SER A 22 -2.81 -9.76 8.08
CA SER A 22 -3.34 -10.02 6.76
C SER A 22 -3.77 -8.71 6.14
N TRP A 23 -3.91 -8.67 4.85
CA TRP A 23 -4.34 -7.45 4.17
C TRP A 23 -5.76 -7.08 4.57
N GLU A 24 -6.57 -8.07 4.91
CA GLU A 24 -7.92 -7.79 5.37
C GLU A 24 -7.90 -7.04 6.69
N TYR A 25 -7.07 -7.49 7.60
CA TYR A 25 -6.97 -6.86 8.91
C TYR A 25 -6.45 -5.43 8.76
N VAL A 26 -5.41 -5.27 7.97
CA VAL A 26 -4.80 -3.96 7.78
C VAL A 26 -5.78 -3.00 7.12
N SER A 27 -6.54 -3.46 6.15
CA SER A 27 -7.49 -2.60 5.49
C SER A 27 -8.54 -2.09 6.47
N LYS A 28 -8.93 -2.92 7.42
CA LYS A 28 -9.90 -2.47 8.42
C LYS A 28 -9.28 -1.45 9.36
N GLN A 29 -8.02 -1.64 9.71
CA GLN A 29 -7.35 -0.71 10.61
C GLN A 29 -7.21 0.68 10.00
N PHE A 30 -7.08 0.75 8.70
CA PHE A 30 -6.90 2.03 8.03
C PHE A 30 -8.15 2.49 7.27
N ASN A 31 -9.26 1.82 7.50
CA ASN A 31 -10.54 2.19 6.87
C ASN A 31 -10.45 2.18 5.34
N ILE A 32 -9.73 1.20 4.82
CA ILE A 32 -9.61 1.06 3.38
C ILE A 32 -10.75 0.15 2.91
N PRO A 33 -11.59 0.61 2.02
CA PRO A 33 -12.77 -0.14 1.62
C PRO A 33 -12.50 -1.49 0.96
N SER A 34 -11.34 -1.65 0.37
CA SER A 34 -11.03 -2.90 -0.30
C SER A 34 -9.72 -3.47 0.19
N CYS A 35 -9.73 -4.67 0.69
CA CYS A 35 -8.50 -5.30 1.15
C CYS A 35 -7.56 -5.59 -0.02
N THR A 36 -8.09 -5.71 -1.23
CA THR A 36 -7.27 -5.91 -2.41
C THR A 36 -6.30 -4.75 -2.60
N THR A 37 -6.71 -3.55 -2.20
CA THR A 37 -5.85 -2.37 -2.32
C THR A 37 -4.57 -2.56 -1.50
N VAL A 38 -4.70 -3.06 -0.28
CA VAL A 38 -3.54 -3.29 0.58
C VAL A 38 -2.64 -4.33 -0.06
N ARG A 39 -3.23 -5.38 -0.59
CA ARG A 39 -2.48 -6.44 -1.23
C ARG A 39 -1.69 -5.93 -2.43
N LYS A 40 -2.33 -5.08 -3.25
CA LYS A 40 -1.65 -4.52 -4.41
C LYS A 40 -0.47 -3.65 -4.01
N TRP A 41 -0.66 -2.84 -2.99
CA TRP A 41 0.42 -1.97 -2.54
C TRP A 41 1.58 -2.80 -1.98
N ALA A 42 1.28 -3.83 -1.20
CA ALA A 42 2.32 -4.67 -0.63
C ALA A 42 3.09 -5.38 -1.73
N ARG A 43 2.40 -5.86 -2.76
CA ARG A 43 3.03 -6.53 -3.87
C ARG A 43 3.98 -5.59 -4.61
N LYS A 44 3.52 -4.37 -4.90
CA LYS A 44 4.36 -3.42 -5.58
C LYS A 44 5.58 -3.06 -4.75
N TYR A 45 5.39 -2.96 -3.46
CA TYR A 45 6.51 -2.66 -2.58
C TYR A 45 7.53 -3.80 -2.58
N GLN A 46 7.07 -5.04 -2.60
CA GLN A 46 7.97 -6.18 -2.64
C GLN A 46 8.72 -6.26 -3.96
N GLU A 47 8.09 -5.87 -5.05
CA GLU A 47 8.73 -5.93 -6.34
C GLU A 47 9.63 -4.73 -6.64
N HIS A 48 9.22 -3.56 -6.25
CA HIS A 48 9.92 -2.34 -6.61
C HIS A 48 10.36 -1.48 -5.44
N GLY A 49 10.06 -1.90 -4.24
CA GLY A 49 10.40 -1.13 -3.06
C GLY A 49 9.53 0.12 -2.97
N VAL A 50 10.06 1.15 -2.36
CA VAL A 50 9.32 2.39 -2.19
C VAL A 50 8.91 2.97 -3.52
N LYS A 51 9.71 2.74 -4.55
CA LYS A 51 9.39 3.27 -5.87
C LYS A 51 8.08 2.72 -6.41
N GLY A 52 7.71 1.52 -6.01
CA GLY A 52 6.47 0.93 -6.46
C GLY A 52 5.24 1.64 -5.94
N LEU A 53 5.39 2.38 -4.86
CA LEU A 53 4.28 3.11 -4.27
C LEU A 53 4.25 4.56 -4.72
N LYS A 54 5.33 5.05 -5.32
CA LYS A 54 5.36 6.42 -5.73
C LYS A 54 4.67 6.61 -7.06
N ARG A 55 4.08 7.79 -7.24
CA ARG A 55 3.49 8.10 -8.50
C ARG A 55 4.58 8.27 -9.50
N ASN A 56 4.44 7.70 -10.66
CA ASN A 56 5.44 7.81 -11.69
C ASN A 56 4.97 8.80 -12.73
N PRO A 57 5.48 10.00 -12.72
CA PRO A 57 5.04 11.03 -13.64
C PRO A 57 5.40 10.74 -15.07
N LYS A 58 6.41 9.95 -15.36
CA LYS A 58 6.79 9.77 -16.65
C LYS A 58 6.06 8.71 -17.30
N THR A 59 5.61 7.77 -16.71
CA THR A 59 5.02 6.79 -17.37
C THR A 59 3.84 7.01 -17.69
N SER A 60 3.58 7.48 -18.05
CA SER A 60 2.49 7.69 -18.48
C SER A 60 1.97 6.75 -18.99
#